data_df2522e545720e500395d712a78d6131
#
_entry.id   df2522e545720e500395d712a78d6131
#
_cell.length_a   1.000
_cell.length_b   1.000
_cell.length_c   1.000
_cell.angle_alpha   90.00
_cell.angle_beta   90.00
_cell.angle_gamma   90.00
#
_symmetry.space_group_name_H-M   'P 1'
#
loop_
_entity.id
_entity.type
_entity.pdbx_description
1 polymer ?
#
loop_
_entity_poly.entity_id
_entity_poly.type
_entity_poly.pdbx_seq_one_letter_code
_entity_poly.pdbx_strand_id
1 'polypeptide(L)'
;MCELNLILGPMFAGKSTYLINKVNELLHNNILLNEILVINHLCDSRYDTDKICSHNNHKINAIALQNLDNTITTIINKTDETYNKIKYIFIDEGQFFNDLYKSIKKLLLSFINVDTTKTTNTTNSNLFIYICGLDGDFKQEPFNNSGILELIPYATNITKLNSICFKCTNTAPFTKRIINSSETILIGGSEQYQPSCLLHLH
;
A
#
# COMPACT_ATOMS: atom_id res chain seq x y z
N MET A 1 12.97 2.55 15.81
CA MET A 1 11.99 1.45 15.61
C MET A 1 11.44 1.58 14.20
N CYS A 2 11.28 0.48 13.46
CA CYS A 2 10.62 0.48 12.15
C CYS A 2 9.47 -0.54 12.20
N GLU A 3 8.26 -0.11 11.84
CA GLU A 3 7.06 -0.94 11.84
C GLU A 3 6.47 -1.04 10.44
N LEU A 4 6.14 -2.26 10.01
CA LEU A 4 5.46 -2.53 8.76
C LEU A 4 4.02 -3.00 9.02
N ASN A 5 3.07 -2.29 8.45
CA ASN A 5 1.64 -2.58 8.53
C ASN A 5 1.12 -2.91 7.11
N LEU A 6 0.60 -4.12 6.93
CA LEU A 6 0.01 -4.57 5.67
C LEU A 6 -1.51 -4.51 5.75
N ILE A 7 -2.15 -3.87 4.78
CA ILE A 7 -3.60 -3.78 4.63
C ILE A 7 -3.97 -4.47 3.32
N LEU A 8 -4.43 -5.69 3.43
CA LEU A 8 -4.68 -6.59 2.31
C LEU A 8 -6.17 -6.82 2.11
N GLY A 9 -6.58 -7.17 0.90
CA GLY A 9 -7.97 -7.53 0.64
C GLY A 9 -8.37 -7.35 -0.82
N PRO A 10 -9.57 -7.81 -1.21
CA PRO A 10 -10.07 -7.73 -2.58
C PRO A 10 -10.34 -6.28 -2.98
N MET A 11 -10.67 -6.08 -4.25
CA MET A 11 -11.23 -4.79 -4.70
C MET A 11 -12.49 -4.47 -3.90
N PHE A 12 -12.77 -3.18 -3.74
CA PHE A 12 -13.94 -2.65 -3.01
C PHE A 12 -13.97 -2.97 -1.49
N ALA A 13 -12.87 -3.47 -0.92
CA ALA A 13 -12.78 -3.75 0.53
C ALA A 13 -12.47 -2.51 1.38
N GLY A 14 -12.29 -1.32 0.79
CA GLY A 14 -12.04 -0.08 1.51
C GLY A 14 -10.58 0.17 1.90
N LYS A 15 -9.61 -0.47 1.23
CA LYS A 15 -8.17 -0.30 1.52
C LYS A 15 -7.71 1.15 1.41
N SER A 16 -7.96 1.84 0.30
CA SER A 16 -7.60 3.26 0.13
C SER A 16 -8.33 4.15 1.13
N THR A 17 -9.58 3.81 1.48
CA THR A 17 -10.32 4.51 2.55
C THR A 17 -9.64 4.34 3.91
N TYR A 18 -9.17 3.14 4.24
CA TYR A 18 -8.40 2.87 5.45
C TYR A 18 -7.14 3.75 5.51
N LEU A 19 -6.38 3.79 4.41
CA LEU A 19 -5.17 4.58 4.28
C LEU A 19 -5.46 6.06 4.47
N ILE A 20 -6.46 6.61 3.78
CA ILE A 20 -6.87 8.03 3.89
C ILE A 20 -7.28 8.37 5.33
N ASN A 21 -8.07 7.51 5.96
CA ASN A 21 -8.50 7.73 7.35
C ASN A 21 -7.30 7.73 8.31
N LYS A 22 -6.31 6.84 8.09
CA LYS A 22 -5.11 6.79 8.92
C LYS A 22 -4.25 8.04 8.77
N VAL A 23 -4.08 8.55 7.55
CA VAL A 23 -3.40 9.84 7.31
C VAL A 23 -4.13 10.99 8.02
N ASN A 24 -5.46 11.05 7.89
CA ASN A 24 -6.26 12.08 8.54
C ASN A 24 -6.17 12.01 10.08
N GLU A 25 -6.18 10.79 10.65
CA GLU A 25 -5.95 10.57 12.09
C GLU A 25 -4.62 11.15 12.54
N LEU A 26 -3.53 10.90 11.79
CA LEU A 26 -2.21 11.44 12.11
C LEU A 26 -2.19 12.97 12.08
N LEU A 27 -2.79 13.57 11.06
CA LEU A 27 -2.89 15.04 10.94
C LEU A 27 -3.70 15.65 12.09
N HIS A 28 -4.79 15.00 12.52
CA HIS A 28 -5.56 15.42 13.70
C HIS A 28 -4.75 15.31 15.00
N ASN A 29 -3.82 14.37 15.08
CA ASN A 29 -2.90 14.19 16.21
C ASN A 29 -1.65 15.08 16.12
N ASN A 30 -1.71 16.18 15.33
CA ASN A 30 -0.65 17.16 15.14
C ASN A 30 0.65 16.62 14.51
N ILE A 31 0.60 15.49 13.80
CA ILE A 31 1.70 15.08 12.93
C ILE A 31 1.72 16.02 11.72
N LEU A 32 2.91 16.52 11.41
CA LEU A 32 3.05 17.50 10.32
C LEU A 32 3.00 16.80 8.96
N LEU A 33 2.46 17.49 7.96
CA LEU A 33 2.34 16.95 6.60
C LEU A 33 3.71 16.54 6.00
N ASN A 34 4.78 17.28 6.32
CA ASN A 34 6.13 16.96 5.87
C ASN A 34 6.78 15.77 6.60
N GLU A 35 6.09 15.16 7.56
CA GLU A 35 6.48 13.89 8.21
C GLU A 35 5.77 12.68 7.58
N ILE A 36 4.87 12.92 6.62
CA ILE A 36 4.04 11.90 5.97
C ILE A 36 4.36 11.86 4.48
N LEU A 37 4.74 10.70 3.97
CA LEU A 37 4.91 10.44 2.54
C LEU A 37 3.82 9.48 2.08
N VAL A 38 3.04 9.91 1.08
CA VAL A 38 1.99 9.09 0.47
C VAL A 38 2.38 8.80 -0.97
N ILE A 39 2.38 7.52 -1.35
CA ILE A 39 2.79 7.03 -2.65
C ILE A 39 1.64 6.25 -3.28
N ASN A 40 1.37 6.52 -4.56
CA ASN A 40 0.48 5.72 -5.41
C ASN A 40 1.23 5.20 -6.63
N HIS A 41 0.75 4.13 -7.25
CA HIS A 41 1.35 3.62 -8.48
C HIS A 41 0.82 4.37 -9.71
N LEU A 42 1.71 4.68 -10.67
CA LEU A 42 1.36 5.38 -11.90
C LEU A 42 0.29 4.69 -12.75
N CYS A 43 0.14 3.36 -12.64
CA CYS A 43 -0.92 2.63 -13.34
C CYS A 43 -2.31 2.94 -12.80
N ASP A 44 -2.46 3.50 -11.61
CA ASP A 44 -3.78 3.88 -11.08
C ASP A 44 -4.24 5.21 -11.70
N SER A 45 -4.56 5.15 -13.00
CA SER A 45 -5.04 6.29 -13.78
C SER A 45 -6.54 6.57 -13.62
N ARG A 46 -7.22 5.85 -12.70
CA ARG A 46 -8.67 6.03 -12.45
C ARG A 46 -9.03 7.40 -11.89
N TYR A 47 -8.04 8.08 -11.31
CA TYR A 47 -8.18 9.41 -10.70
C TYR A 47 -6.99 10.30 -11.08
N ASP A 48 -6.93 11.53 -10.54
CA ASP A 48 -5.79 12.44 -10.73
C ASP A 48 -4.48 11.77 -10.29
N THR A 49 -3.43 11.86 -11.09
CA THR A 49 -2.15 11.16 -10.87
C THR A 49 -1.41 11.57 -9.60
N ASP A 50 -1.76 12.71 -9.01
CA ASP A 50 -1.14 13.29 -7.82
C ASP A 50 -1.99 13.09 -6.54
N LYS A 51 -3.00 12.21 -6.57
CA LYS A 51 -3.89 11.95 -5.43
C LYS A 51 -4.29 10.50 -5.31
N ILE A 52 -4.43 10.05 -4.06
CA ILE A 52 -5.20 8.83 -3.77
C ILE A 52 -6.66 9.25 -3.57
N CYS A 53 -7.56 8.52 -4.21
CA CYS A 53 -9.00 8.75 -4.11
C CYS A 53 -9.71 7.49 -3.62
N SER A 54 -10.54 7.61 -2.59
CA SER A 54 -11.45 6.54 -2.20
C SER A 54 -12.70 6.52 -3.07
N HIS A 55 -13.43 5.40 -3.09
CA HIS A 55 -14.74 5.31 -3.75
C HIS A 55 -15.76 6.37 -3.27
N ASN A 56 -15.57 6.93 -2.08
CA ASN A 56 -16.40 8.00 -1.52
C ASN A 56 -15.86 9.41 -1.85
N ASN A 57 -14.99 9.55 -2.85
CA ASN A 57 -14.37 10.81 -3.28
C ASN A 57 -13.54 11.54 -2.22
N HIS A 58 -13.12 10.88 -1.15
CA HIS A 58 -12.12 11.44 -0.25
C HIS A 58 -10.77 11.38 -0.94
N LYS A 59 -10.03 12.49 -0.94
CA LYS A 59 -8.75 12.63 -1.65
C LYS A 59 -7.66 13.09 -0.71
N ILE A 60 -6.46 12.54 -0.87
CA ILE A 60 -5.23 13.04 -0.26
C ILE A 60 -4.13 13.15 -1.33
N ASN A 61 -3.24 14.13 -1.17
CA ASN A 61 -2.11 14.28 -2.07
C ASN A 61 -1.17 13.09 -1.94
N ALA A 62 -0.67 12.60 -3.07
CA ALA A 62 0.27 11.50 -3.16
C ALA A 62 1.27 11.77 -4.27
N ILE A 63 2.44 11.16 -4.20
CA ILE A 63 3.35 11.12 -5.33
C ILE A 63 3.07 9.83 -6.13
N ALA A 64 2.95 9.97 -7.45
CA ALA A 64 2.77 8.83 -8.34
C ALA A 64 4.13 8.32 -8.81
N LEU A 65 4.41 7.04 -8.57
CA LEU A 65 5.68 6.42 -8.92
C LEU A 65 5.46 5.15 -9.76
N GLN A 66 6.41 4.85 -10.65
CA GLN A 66 6.49 3.57 -11.35
C GLN A 66 7.24 2.52 -10.52
N ASN A 67 8.28 2.95 -9.79
CA ASN A 67 9.13 2.11 -8.98
C ASN A 67 9.48 2.83 -7.68
N LEU A 68 9.76 2.08 -6.62
CA LEU A 68 10.03 2.58 -5.28
C LEU A 68 11.52 2.75 -4.97
N ASP A 69 12.42 2.00 -5.63
CA ASP A 69 13.83 1.85 -5.20
C ASP A 69 14.57 3.19 -5.10
N ASN A 70 14.37 4.10 -6.03
CA ASN A 70 15.02 5.41 -5.99
C ASN A 70 14.58 6.23 -4.77
N THR A 71 13.28 6.35 -4.53
CA THR A 71 12.73 7.10 -3.39
C THR A 71 13.16 6.46 -2.07
N ILE A 72 13.09 5.14 -1.95
CA ILE A 72 13.53 4.41 -0.76
C ILE A 72 15.04 4.58 -0.52
N THR A 73 15.84 4.52 -1.59
CA THR A 73 17.31 4.75 -1.49
C THR A 73 17.61 6.17 -1.01
N THR A 74 16.90 7.17 -1.50
CA THR A 74 17.02 8.56 -1.09
C THR A 74 16.70 8.74 0.40
N ILE A 75 15.63 8.09 0.88
CA ILE A 75 15.23 8.09 2.29
C ILE A 75 16.32 7.44 3.17
N ILE A 76 16.82 6.27 2.78
CA ILE A 76 17.88 5.56 3.53
C ILE A 76 19.15 6.40 3.64
N ASN A 77 19.60 6.96 2.53
CA ASN A 77 20.86 7.70 2.44
C ASN A 77 20.75 9.14 2.92
N LYS A 78 19.54 9.63 3.20
CA LYS A 78 19.26 11.03 3.58
C LYS A 78 19.86 12.04 2.59
N THR A 79 19.80 11.73 1.30
CA THR A 79 20.40 12.55 0.24
C THR A 79 19.50 13.72 -0.20
N ASP A 80 18.25 13.75 0.24
CA ASP A 80 17.29 14.83 -0.01
C ASP A 80 16.64 15.25 1.29
N GLU A 81 16.77 16.53 1.62
CA GLU A 81 16.25 17.13 2.85
C GLU A 81 14.73 17.00 2.97
N THR A 82 14.01 16.91 1.85
CA THR A 82 12.55 16.69 1.80
C THR A 82 12.15 15.43 2.55
N TYR A 83 12.95 14.36 2.46
CA TYR A 83 12.64 13.07 3.09
C TYR A 83 13.23 12.89 4.49
N ASN A 84 14.09 13.81 4.97
CA ASN A 84 14.76 13.66 6.27
C ASN A 84 13.83 13.70 7.48
N LYS A 85 12.63 14.26 7.32
CA LYS A 85 11.62 14.39 8.36
C LYS A 85 10.55 13.29 8.31
N ILE A 86 10.56 12.42 7.28
CA ILE A 86 9.55 11.40 7.08
C ILE A 86 9.57 10.39 8.24
N LYS A 87 8.41 10.21 8.86
CA LYS A 87 8.13 9.23 9.91
C LYS A 87 7.07 8.21 9.49
N TYR A 88 6.26 8.57 8.51
CA TYR A 88 5.15 7.75 8.02
C TYR A 88 5.22 7.63 6.51
N ILE A 89 5.24 6.39 6.02
CA ILE A 89 5.19 6.09 4.58
C ILE A 89 3.91 5.30 4.32
N PHE A 90 3.10 5.79 3.41
CA PHE A 90 1.88 5.14 2.94
C PHE A 90 2.04 4.78 1.47
N ILE A 91 1.80 3.52 1.13
CA ILE A 91 1.87 3.02 -0.25
C ILE A 91 0.51 2.41 -0.59
N ASP A 92 -0.20 2.99 -1.56
CA ASP A 92 -1.41 2.40 -2.10
C ASP A 92 -1.11 1.61 -3.37
N GLU A 93 -1.99 0.68 -3.71
CA GLU A 93 -1.87 -0.23 -4.86
C GLU A 93 -0.52 -0.97 -4.93
N GLY A 94 -0.04 -1.39 -3.77
CA GLY A 94 1.29 -2.02 -3.60
C GLY A 94 1.55 -3.21 -4.51
N GLN A 95 0.51 -3.95 -4.95
CA GLN A 95 0.63 -5.09 -5.86
C GLN A 95 1.15 -4.72 -7.26
N PHE A 96 1.14 -3.45 -7.64
CA PHE A 96 1.62 -3.02 -8.95
C PHE A 96 3.11 -2.62 -8.97
N PHE A 97 3.74 -2.41 -7.82
CA PHE A 97 5.17 -2.11 -7.76
C PHE A 97 6.00 -3.39 -7.88
N ASN A 98 6.63 -3.63 -9.01
CA ASN A 98 7.45 -4.82 -9.25
C ASN A 98 8.68 -4.90 -8.32
N ASP A 99 9.09 -3.78 -7.73
CA ASP A 99 10.22 -3.68 -6.81
C ASP A 99 9.80 -3.53 -5.34
N LEU A 100 8.50 -3.71 -5.00
CA LEU A 100 7.95 -3.51 -3.66
C LEU A 100 8.73 -4.30 -2.59
N TYR A 101 8.76 -5.62 -2.73
CA TYR A 101 9.42 -6.49 -1.76
C TYR A 101 10.89 -6.10 -1.53
N LYS A 102 11.63 -5.93 -2.62
CA LYS A 102 13.05 -5.58 -2.59
C LYS A 102 13.28 -4.24 -1.90
N SER A 103 12.52 -3.23 -2.28
CA SER A 103 12.64 -1.86 -1.76
C SER A 103 12.28 -1.78 -0.28
N ILE A 104 11.17 -2.39 0.13
CA ILE A 104 10.74 -2.39 1.53
C ILE A 104 11.69 -3.21 2.40
N LYS A 105 12.12 -4.39 1.95
CA LYS A 105 13.12 -5.18 2.68
C LYS A 105 14.42 -4.40 2.87
N LYS A 106 14.92 -3.71 1.85
CA LYS A 106 16.10 -2.83 1.92
C LYS A 106 15.91 -1.75 2.98
N LEU A 107 14.75 -1.11 3.01
CA LEU A 107 14.41 -0.09 4.00
C LEU A 107 14.40 -0.66 5.43
N LEU A 108 13.71 -1.79 5.65
CA LEU A 108 13.64 -2.43 6.96
C LEU A 108 15.04 -2.84 7.47
N LEU A 109 15.88 -3.44 6.61
CA LEU A 109 17.22 -3.86 6.97
C LEU A 109 18.15 -2.67 7.28
N SER A 110 17.92 -1.49 6.71
CA SER A 110 18.70 -0.30 7.05
C SER A 110 18.52 0.15 8.50
N PHE A 111 17.40 -0.18 9.14
CA PHE A 111 17.15 0.08 10.56
C PHE A 111 17.76 -0.96 11.51
N ILE A 112 18.10 -2.16 11.00
CA ILE A 112 18.75 -3.22 11.79
C ILE A 112 20.27 -2.98 11.85
N ASN A 113 20.86 -2.49 10.75
CA ASN A 113 22.30 -2.29 10.60
C ASN A 113 22.82 -0.96 11.17
N VAL A 114 22.04 -0.28 12.00
CA VAL A 114 22.55 0.86 12.76
C VAL A 114 23.56 0.33 13.77
N ASP A 115 24.81 0.40 13.39
CA ASP A 115 25.98 -0.08 14.12
C ASP A 115 25.98 0.47 15.57
N THR A 116 25.86 -0.42 16.55
CA THR A 116 25.88 -0.09 17.98
C THR A 116 27.22 0.51 18.44
N THR A 117 28.20 0.62 17.53
CA THR A 117 29.55 1.14 17.81
C THR A 117 29.73 2.63 17.50
N LYS A 118 28.78 3.28 16.81
CA LYS A 118 28.84 4.73 16.55
C LYS A 118 27.99 5.51 17.54
N THR A 119 28.64 6.03 18.56
CA THR A 119 28.13 7.05 19.51
C THR A 119 27.89 8.42 18.85
N THR A 120 27.31 8.46 17.67
CA THR A 120 26.81 9.71 17.10
C THR A 120 25.31 9.76 17.34
N ASN A 121 24.84 10.84 17.98
CA ASN A 121 23.45 11.19 18.26
C ASN A 121 22.57 11.25 16.98
N THR A 122 22.47 10.16 16.22
CA THR A 122 21.43 10.00 15.23
C THR A 122 20.19 9.57 15.98
N THR A 123 19.30 10.52 16.27
CA THR A 123 17.94 10.25 16.73
C THR A 123 17.34 9.20 15.81
N ASN A 124 17.27 7.95 16.28
CA ASN A 124 16.52 6.89 15.61
C ASN A 124 15.04 7.31 15.62
N SER A 125 14.67 8.10 14.62
CA SER A 125 13.27 8.45 14.41
C SER A 125 12.51 7.18 14.08
N ASN A 126 11.41 6.93 14.77
CA ASN A 126 10.52 5.83 14.44
C ASN A 126 10.01 6.00 13.02
N LEU A 127 9.97 4.92 12.25
CA LEU A 127 9.41 4.87 10.92
C LEU A 127 8.24 3.89 10.89
N PHE A 128 7.10 4.35 10.42
CA PHE A 128 5.89 3.56 10.27
C PHE A 128 5.54 3.44 8.79
N ILE A 129 5.46 2.22 8.29
CA ILE A 129 5.19 1.92 6.89
C ILE A 129 3.81 1.25 6.81
N TYR A 130 2.93 1.78 5.97
CA TYR A 130 1.61 1.25 5.68
C TYR A 130 1.52 0.91 4.20
N ILE A 131 1.24 -0.35 3.86
CA ILE A 131 1.12 -0.80 2.48
C ILE A 131 -0.28 -1.38 2.29
N CYS A 132 -1.04 -0.76 1.37
CA CYS A 132 -2.32 -1.26 0.92
C CYS A 132 -2.17 -1.99 -0.42
N GLY A 133 -2.82 -3.14 -0.56
CA GLY A 133 -2.81 -3.85 -1.84
C GLY A 133 -3.75 -5.04 -1.91
N LEU A 134 -3.92 -5.54 -3.13
CA LEU A 134 -4.65 -6.76 -3.39
C LEU A 134 -3.83 -7.96 -2.91
N ASP A 135 -4.47 -8.90 -2.24
CA ASP A 135 -3.88 -10.15 -1.81
C ASP A 135 -4.03 -11.29 -2.82
N GLY A 136 -4.88 -11.10 -3.81
CA GLY A 136 -5.07 -12.03 -4.91
C GLY A 136 -5.67 -11.36 -6.13
N ASP A 137 -5.46 -11.98 -7.29
CA ASP A 137 -6.06 -11.60 -8.56
C ASP A 137 -7.51 -12.14 -8.69
N PHE A 138 -8.12 -11.94 -9.86
CA PHE A 138 -9.48 -12.43 -10.13
C PHE A 138 -9.58 -13.95 -10.29
N LYS A 139 -8.44 -14.66 -10.37
CA LYS A 139 -8.35 -16.13 -10.37
C LYS A 139 -8.08 -16.69 -8.98
N GLN A 140 -8.04 -15.83 -7.96
CA GLN A 140 -7.68 -16.12 -6.58
C GLN A 140 -6.21 -16.54 -6.40
N GLU A 141 -5.36 -16.22 -7.38
CA GLU A 141 -3.93 -16.46 -7.31
C GLU A 141 -3.20 -15.27 -6.68
N PRO A 142 -2.12 -15.49 -5.92
CA PRO A 142 -1.33 -14.42 -5.36
C PRO A 142 -0.76 -13.49 -6.43
N PHE A 143 -0.67 -12.18 -6.13
CA PHE A 143 0.09 -11.25 -6.96
C PHE A 143 1.60 -11.48 -6.79
N ASN A 144 2.20 -12.29 -7.67
CA ASN A 144 3.59 -12.73 -7.54
C ASN A 144 4.62 -11.66 -7.95
N ASN A 145 4.25 -10.69 -8.80
CA ASN A 145 5.22 -9.73 -9.37
C ASN A 145 5.74 -8.71 -8.34
N SER A 146 4.92 -8.28 -7.41
CA SER A 146 5.30 -7.27 -6.41
C SER A 146 5.96 -7.87 -5.17
N GLY A 147 5.70 -9.14 -4.88
CA GLY A 147 6.08 -9.78 -3.63
C GLY A 147 5.38 -9.20 -2.40
N ILE A 148 4.15 -8.62 -2.56
CA ILE A 148 3.43 -8.02 -1.43
C ILE A 148 3.14 -9.03 -0.31
N LEU A 149 2.81 -10.27 -0.66
CA LEU A 149 2.58 -11.34 0.33
C LEU A 149 3.88 -11.85 0.95
N GLU A 150 5.00 -11.71 0.26
CA GLU A 150 6.33 -12.06 0.79
C GLU A 150 6.77 -11.10 1.91
N LEU A 151 6.10 -9.96 2.05
CA LEU A 151 6.32 -9.02 3.16
C LEU A 151 5.65 -9.46 4.46
N ILE A 152 4.75 -10.46 4.44
CA ILE A 152 4.05 -10.97 5.62
C ILE A 152 5.00 -11.32 6.78
N PRO A 153 6.12 -12.05 6.57
CA PRO A 153 7.06 -12.37 7.66
C PRO A 153 7.77 -11.15 8.28
N TYR A 154 7.74 -10.00 7.63
CA TYR A 154 8.34 -8.75 8.10
C TYR A 154 7.32 -7.81 8.74
N ALA A 155 6.03 -8.11 8.58
CA ALA A 155 4.96 -7.23 9.04
C ALA A 155 4.80 -7.28 10.57
N THR A 156 4.70 -6.11 11.17
CA THR A 156 4.31 -5.96 12.58
C THR A 156 2.81 -6.20 12.75
N ASN A 157 2.01 -5.74 11.78
CA ASN A 157 0.56 -5.92 11.77
C ASN A 157 0.07 -6.26 10.36
N ILE A 158 -0.95 -7.13 10.31
CA ILE A 158 -1.63 -7.49 9.06
C ILE A 158 -3.13 -7.30 9.28
N THR A 159 -3.74 -6.48 8.43
CA THR A 159 -5.18 -6.27 8.41
C THR A 159 -5.75 -6.82 7.12
N LYS A 160 -6.53 -7.90 7.20
CA LYS A 160 -7.29 -8.42 6.07
C LYS A 160 -8.66 -7.77 6.04
N LEU A 161 -8.91 -6.95 5.03
CA LEU A 161 -10.21 -6.36 4.75
C LEU A 161 -11.01 -7.24 3.81
N ASN A 162 -12.34 -7.21 3.97
CA ASN A 162 -13.26 -7.88 3.09
C ASN A 162 -14.31 -6.89 2.57
N SER A 163 -14.89 -7.18 1.43
CA SER A 163 -16.03 -6.45 0.88
C SER A 163 -17.36 -7.15 1.24
N ILE A 164 -18.44 -6.62 0.71
CA ILE A 164 -19.75 -7.26 0.74
C ILE A 164 -20.04 -7.83 -0.65
N CYS A 165 -20.52 -9.06 -0.72
CA CYS A 165 -20.78 -9.74 -1.99
C CYS A 165 -21.84 -8.99 -2.81
N PHE A 166 -21.55 -8.79 -4.09
CA PHE A 166 -22.44 -8.08 -5.02
C PHE A 166 -23.82 -8.77 -5.16
N LYS A 167 -23.88 -10.11 -5.07
CA LYS A 167 -25.13 -10.87 -5.22
C LYS A 167 -25.88 -11.16 -3.93
N CYS A 168 -25.21 -11.08 -2.78
CA CYS A 168 -25.80 -11.34 -1.49
C CYS A 168 -25.09 -10.51 -0.41
N THR A 169 -25.57 -10.57 0.83
CA THR A 169 -25.00 -9.76 1.95
C THR A 169 -23.81 -10.44 2.66
N ASN A 170 -23.34 -11.59 2.16
CA ASN A 170 -22.22 -12.31 2.76
C ASN A 170 -20.90 -11.58 2.56
N THR A 171 -19.95 -11.83 3.45
CA THR A 171 -18.58 -11.39 3.32
C THR A 171 -17.99 -11.83 1.98
N ALA A 172 -17.34 -10.91 1.28
CA ALA A 172 -16.73 -11.11 -0.03
C ALA A 172 -15.21 -10.96 0.07
N PRO A 173 -14.46 -12.05 0.23
CA PRO A 173 -12.99 -12.02 0.27
C PRO A 173 -12.34 -12.04 -1.12
N PHE A 174 -13.13 -12.15 -2.21
CA PHE A 174 -12.61 -12.32 -3.56
C PHE A 174 -13.01 -11.17 -4.48
N THR A 175 -12.13 -10.90 -5.46
CA THR A 175 -12.42 -10.07 -6.63
C THR A 175 -12.84 -10.97 -7.78
N LYS A 176 -14.03 -10.80 -8.32
CA LYS A 176 -14.52 -11.48 -9.51
C LYS A 176 -14.43 -10.54 -10.70
N ARG A 177 -13.82 -10.99 -11.81
CA ARG A 177 -13.89 -10.30 -13.10
C ARG A 177 -15.21 -10.62 -13.78
N ILE A 178 -15.91 -9.60 -14.28
CA ILE A 178 -17.22 -9.74 -14.91
C ILE A 178 -17.21 -9.59 -16.44
N ILE A 179 -16.05 -9.21 -16.99
CA ILE A 179 -15.84 -9.12 -18.42
C ILE A 179 -14.94 -10.25 -18.93
N ASN A 180 -15.07 -10.59 -20.20
CA ASN A 180 -14.23 -11.60 -20.84
C ASN A 180 -12.94 -10.94 -21.36
N SER A 181 -11.82 -11.19 -20.69
CA SER A 181 -10.48 -10.74 -21.09
C SER A 181 -9.45 -11.80 -20.70
N SER A 182 -8.49 -12.06 -21.56
CA SER A 182 -7.36 -12.97 -21.30
C SER A 182 -6.25 -12.32 -20.48
N GLU A 183 -6.25 -11.00 -20.32
CA GLU A 183 -5.21 -10.28 -19.57
C GLU A 183 -5.28 -10.60 -18.09
N THR A 184 -4.15 -10.90 -17.46
CA THR A 184 -4.09 -11.16 -16.01
C THR A 184 -4.29 -9.86 -15.22
N ILE A 185 -3.68 -8.77 -15.69
CA ILE A 185 -3.82 -7.43 -15.08
C ILE A 185 -4.62 -6.57 -16.05
N LEU A 186 -5.79 -6.15 -15.62
CA LEU A 186 -6.63 -5.20 -16.34
C LEU A 186 -7.03 -4.11 -15.35
N ILE A 187 -6.62 -2.88 -15.64
CA ILE A 187 -6.94 -1.73 -14.78
C ILE A 187 -8.37 -1.31 -15.05
N GLY A 188 -9.18 -1.27 -14.00
CA GLY A 188 -10.58 -0.89 -14.10
C GLY A 188 -11.29 -0.90 -12.75
N GLY A 189 -12.55 -0.53 -12.76
CA GLY A 189 -13.41 -0.39 -11.60
C GLY A 189 -14.59 -1.38 -11.59
N SER A 190 -15.73 -0.89 -11.13
CA SER A 190 -16.97 -1.68 -11.00
C SER A 190 -17.55 -2.15 -12.32
N GLU A 191 -17.13 -1.59 -13.44
CA GLU A 191 -17.49 -2.00 -14.79
C GLU A 191 -16.80 -3.30 -15.22
N GLN A 192 -15.71 -3.69 -14.56
CA GLN A 192 -14.90 -4.85 -14.90
C GLN A 192 -14.81 -5.87 -13.79
N TYR A 193 -15.00 -5.44 -12.52
CA TYR A 193 -14.82 -6.26 -11.34
C TYR A 193 -15.95 -6.09 -10.34
N GLN A 194 -16.23 -7.15 -9.61
CA GLN A 194 -17.21 -7.17 -8.52
C GLN A 194 -16.67 -7.94 -7.32
N PRO A 195 -17.00 -7.52 -6.08
CA PRO A 195 -16.68 -8.30 -4.90
C PRO A 195 -17.57 -9.54 -4.83
N SER A 196 -17.00 -10.69 -4.53
CA SER A 196 -17.71 -11.96 -4.50
C SER A 196 -17.40 -12.79 -3.25
N CYS A 197 -18.42 -13.43 -2.70
CA CYS A 197 -18.25 -14.54 -1.77
C CYS A 197 -17.98 -15.84 -2.53
N LEU A 198 -17.57 -16.90 -1.82
CA LEU A 198 -17.26 -18.18 -2.42
C LEU A 198 -18.43 -18.78 -3.25
N LEU A 199 -19.67 -18.60 -2.79
CA LEU A 199 -20.86 -19.13 -3.47
C LEU A 199 -21.16 -18.46 -4.83
N HIS A 200 -20.65 -17.25 -5.04
CA HIS A 200 -20.95 -16.44 -6.24
C HIS A 200 -19.69 -16.15 -7.09
N LEU A 201 -18.61 -16.85 -6.78
CA LEU A 201 -17.32 -16.62 -7.44
C LEU A 201 -17.35 -17.09 -8.90
N HIS A 202 -18.09 -18.15 -9.20
CA HIS A 202 -18.24 -18.75 -10.54
C HIS A 202 -19.56 -18.37 -11.21
#